data_21e9cf43bb70d9cd0323c347d8d45028
#
_entry.id   21e9cf43bb70d9cd0323c347d8d45028
#
_cell.length_a   1.000
_cell.length_b   1.000
_cell.length_c   1.000
_cell.angle_alpha   90.00
_cell.angle_beta   90.00
_cell.angle_gamma   90.00
#
_symmetry.space_group_name_H-M   'P 1'
#
loop_
_entity.id
_entity.type
_entity.pdbx_description
1 polymer ?
#
loop_
_entity_poly.entity_id
_entity_poly.type
_entity_poly.pdbx_seq_one_letter_code
_entity_poly.pdbx_strand_id
1 'polypeptide(L)'
;MKKLTKRSQMLVYAIGGMGVNMLNLMMGSYLLSAIIASGFGEEAIKNQTFSGPLGLSLDLVIAGAWAVLTVIAKVIDGVIDIPMASFTDNLKSRFGRRRPALIIGLVPMVIAYVLFTLVTPEMKNESLLNTIFYFVALCVFYSFYTLTMVTYYATFTEIVDTVEERNFISNVKSVCDIVYFILGYVVVAAMLKGMNIRLVAMIMLPIVLTMLIPIFMIKERSTLSKDVEKEENTEEKHLKTVNLFQSIAATFKNKNYILWLIVYSFMTFGVQLFLSGINEFFSVSGMNMMTVMICAFGPVPLTLMIYNKLIKKYGFGVAFAYTLVIFGLAMLGMYFIARMEAGSAKTAVSIIGGLLSSFAIGALFAVAYSVPSQLAADEEKKTGISNSAMYFAVQGLFAGVASGIGGGMTLTLLKTSEPLIAGTKNTIFITLIAAVAMLVSLILMVFLPKTVLKMGRQESGSDKK
;
A
#
# COMPACT_ATOMS: atom_id res chain seq x y z
N MET A 1 -21.74 -19.18 -3.82
CA MET A 1 -22.05 -18.02 -2.93
C MET A 1 -23.39 -17.40 -3.32
N LYS A 2 -24.17 -16.84 -2.37
CA LYS A 2 -25.39 -16.10 -2.72
C LYS A 2 -25.00 -14.76 -3.34
N LYS A 3 -25.51 -14.46 -4.55
CA LYS A 3 -25.20 -13.26 -5.30
C LYS A 3 -25.90 -12.01 -4.75
N LEU A 4 -25.26 -10.86 -4.88
CA LEU A 4 -25.84 -9.57 -4.56
C LEU A 4 -26.57 -9.03 -5.79
N THR A 5 -27.85 -8.74 -5.65
CA THR A 5 -28.70 -8.30 -6.78
C THR A 5 -28.99 -6.80 -6.77
N LYS A 6 -28.80 -6.13 -5.60
CA LYS A 6 -29.10 -4.70 -5.44
C LYS A 6 -27.81 -3.88 -5.38
N ARG A 7 -27.75 -2.76 -6.11
CA ARG A 7 -26.59 -1.82 -6.07
C ARG A 7 -26.30 -1.30 -4.66
N SER A 8 -27.32 -1.10 -3.82
CA SER A 8 -27.14 -0.70 -2.42
C SER A 8 -26.38 -1.77 -1.60
N GLN A 9 -26.64 -3.05 -1.84
CA GLN A 9 -25.89 -4.13 -1.19
C GLN A 9 -24.43 -4.16 -1.64
N MET A 10 -24.17 -3.95 -2.94
CA MET A 10 -22.82 -3.88 -3.50
C MET A 10 -22.04 -2.69 -2.93
N LEU A 11 -22.70 -1.52 -2.78
CA LEU A 11 -22.10 -0.35 -2.15
C LEU A 11 -21.70 -0.63 -0.70
N VAL A 12 -22.63 -1.16 0.09
CA VAL A 12 -22.38 -1.49 1.51
C VAL A 12 -21.27 -2.55 1.64
N TYR A 13 -21.24 -3.53 0.74
CA TYR A 13 -20.20 -4.55 0.71
C TYR A 13 -18.80 -3.95 0.43
N ALA A 14 -18.71 -3.02 -0.51
CA ALA A 14 -17.44 -2.41 -0.92
C ALA A 14 -16.80 -1.55 0.19
N ILE A 15 -17.59 -1.04 1.15
CA ILE A 15 -17.09 -0.31 2.32
C ILE A 15 -16.30 -1.22 3.26
N GLY A 16 -16.56 -2.54 3.25
CA GLY A 16 -16.00 -3.49 4.21
C GLY A 16 -14.49 -3.45 4.36
N GLY A 17 -13.75 -3.31 3.25
CA GLY A 17 -12.28 -3.27 3.25
C GLY A 17 -11.66 -1.97 3.79
N MET A 18 -12.46 -0.90 3.96
CA MET A 18 -11.94 0.41 4.32
C MET A 18 -11.23 0.42 5.68
N GLY A 19 -11.82 -0.23 6.69
CA GLY A 19 -11.25 -0.24 8.03
C GLY A 19 -9.95 -1.03 8.13
N VAL A 20 -9.86 -2.16 7.44
CA VAL A 20 -8.62 -2.97 7.39
C VAL A 20 -7.50 -2.19 6.69
N ASN A 21 -7.79 -1.52 5.58
CA ASN A 21 -6.83 -0.65 4.90
C ASN A 21 -6.41 0.56 5.75
N MET A 22 -7.34 1.11 6.55
CA MET A 22 -7.02 2.17 7.51
C MET A 22 -6.03 1.70 8.58
N LEU A 23 -6.21 0.50 9.15
CA LEU A 23 -5.24 -0.05 10.11
C LEU A 23 -3.88 -0.31 9.47
N ASN A 24 -3.85 -0.77 8.21
CA ASN A 24 -2.60 -0.93 7.47
C ASN A 24 -1.89 0.41 7.22
N LEU A 25 -2.62 1.47 6.90
CA LEU A 25 -2.07 2.82 6.80
C LEU A 25 -1.51 3.29 8.14
N MET A 26 -2.25 3.12 9.23
CA MET A 26 -1.79 3.48 10.58
C MET A 26 -0.52 2.70 10.96
N MET A 27 -0.46 1.41 10.66
CA MET A 27 0.72 0.58 10.91
C MET A 27 1.91 1.10 10.10
N GLY A 28 1.78 1.23 8.78
CA GLY A 28 2.90 1.52 7.88
C GLY A 28 3.39 2.97 7.91
N SER A 29 2.48 3.95 8.10
CA SER A 29 2.84 5.37 8.03
C SER A 29 3.05 6.04 9.39
N TYR A 30 2.58 5.43 10.48
CA TYR A 30 2.67 6.04 11.81
C TYR A 30 3.32 5.13 12.86
N LEU A 31 2.73 3.95 13.11
CA LEU A 31 3.16 3.10 14.24
C LEU A 31 4.54 2.51 14.03
N LEU A 32 4.85 2.04 12.82
CA LEU A 32 6.15 1.46 12.47
C LEU A 32 7.30 2.44 12.77
N SER A 33 7.05 3.72 12.54
CA SER A 33 8.01 4.79 12.79
C SER A 33 7.99 5.29 14.23
N ALA A 34 6.84 5.28 14.90
CA ALA A 34 6.67 5.84 16.24
C ALA A 34 7.42 5.08 17.36
N ILE A 35 7.90 3.87 17.09
CA ILE A 35 8.75 3.11 18.05
C ILE A 35 10.21 3.60 18.08
N ILE A 36 10.60 4.49 17.14
CA ILE A 36 11.90 5.19 17.14
C ILE A 36 11.61 6.69 17.22
N ALA A 37 11.88 7.28 18.38
CA ALA A 37 11.58 8.67 18.67
C ALA A 37 12.64 9.66 18.13
N SER A 38 13.90 9.24 18.02
CA SER A 38 15.07 10.09 17.71
C SER A 38 14.95 10.89 16.40
N GLY A 39 14.16 10.42 15.44
CA GLY A 39 13.94 11.09 14.14
C GLY A 39 12.93 12.23 14.16
N PHE A 40 12.14 12.38 15.23
CA PHE A 40 11.15 13.44 15.34
C PHE A 40 11.78 14.77 15.77
N GLY A 41 11.15 15.88 15.39
CA GLY A 41 11.57 17.22 15.82
C GLY A 41 11.32 17.43 17.32
N GLU A 42 12.05 18.35 17.94
CA GLU A 42 11.98 18.65 19.37
C GLU A 42 10.57 19.03 19.83
N GLU A 43 9.82 19.77 19.01
CA GLU A 43 8.44 20.17 19.34
C GLU A 43 7.50 18.97 19.40
N ALA A 44 7.64 18.01 18.46
CA ALA A 44 6.86 16.78 18.46
C ALA A 44 7.21 15.90 19.68
N ILE A 45 8.49 15.82 20.05
CA ILE A 45 8.95 15.14 21.25
C ILE A 45 8.38 15.78 22.51
N LYS A 46 8.48 17.10 22.61
CA LYS A 46 7.99 17.88 23.76
C LYS A 46 6.47 17.72 23.94
N ASN A 47 5.72 17.73 22.85
CA ASN A 47 4.26 17.59 22.86
C ASN A 47 3.82 16.13 22.93
N GLN A 48 4.74 15.15 22.94
CA GLN A 48 4.48 13.71 23.06
C GLN A 48 3.52 13.16 21.98
N THR A 49 3.46 13.80 20.82
CA THR A 49 2.51 13.42 19.76
C THR A 49 2.76 12.04 19.18
N PHE A 50 3.97 11.50 19.30
CA PHE A 50 4.33 10.16 18.84
C PHE A 50 4.82 9.25 19.97
N SER A 51 5.16 9.76 21.15
CA SER A 51 5.62 8.95 22.28
C SER A 51 4.45 8.15 22.88
N GLY A 52 4.75 7.07 23.58
CA GLY A 52 3.74 6.21 24.21
C GLY A 52 2.94 6.92 25.29
N PRO A 53 1.91 6.26 25.87
CA PRO A 53 1.06 6.83 26.93
C PRO A 53 1.86 7.24 28.18
N LEU A 54 3.11 6.80 28.31
CA LEU A 54 4.02 7.17 29.39
C LEU A 54 4.81 8.44 29.10
N GLY A 55 4.60 9.08 27.95
CA GLY A 55 5.33 10.29 27.57
C GLY A 55 6.83 10.05 27.31
N LEU A 56 7.23 8.84 27.01
CA LEU A 56 8.62 8.47 26.79
C LEU A 56 9.05 8.80 25.37
N SER A 57 10.05 9.63 25.22
CA SER A 57 10.77 9.88 23.96
C SER A 57 11.88 8.84 23.77
N LEU A 58 11.52 7.55 23.78
CA LEU A 58 12.47 6.43 23.74
C LEU A 58 12.50 5.79 22.35
N ASP A 59 13.69 5.37 21.95
CA ASP A 59 13.87 4.39 20.90
C ASP A 59 13.63 3.00 21.50
N LEU A 60 12.45 2.44 21.29
CA LEU A 60 12.03 1.18 21.92
C LEU A 60 12.77 -0.03 21.35
N VAL A 61 13.26 0.06 20.09
CA VAL A 61 13.90 -1.02 19.34
C VAL A 61 15.34 -0.65 18.99
N ILE A 62 16.19 -1.65 18.80
CA ILE A 62 17.55 -1.48 18.30
C ILE A 62 17.48 -1.06 16.83
N ALA A 63 17.78 0.20 16.53
CA ALA A 63 17.57 0.82 15.23
C ALA A 63 18.21 0.05 14.06
N GLY A 64 19.47 -0.39 14.20
CA GLY A 64 20.16 -1.15 13.15
C GLY A 64 19.51 -2.51 12.87
N ALA A 65 19.08 -3.22 13.92
CA ALA A 65 18.33 -4.47 13.76
C ALA A 65 16.94 -4.21 13.15
N TRP A 66 16.24 -3.19 13.63
CA TRP A 66 14.90 -2.83 13.15
C TRP A 66 14.88 -2.48 11.65
N ALA A 67 15.90 -1.76 11.18
CA ALA A 67 16.05 -1.43 9.76
C ALA A 67 16.05 -2.70 8.88
N VAL A 68 16.73 -3.77 9.28
CA VAL A 68 16.75 -5.04 8.56
C VAL A 68 15.44 -5.82 8.75
N LEU A 69 14.94 -5.88 9.97
CA LEU A 69 13.73 -6.65 10.32
C LEU A 69 12.48 -6.12 9.60
N THR A 70 12.38 -4.80 9.37
CA THR A 70 11.27 -4.23 8.59
C THR A 70 11.31 -4.67 7.12
N VAL A 71 12.50 -4.81 6.53
CA VAL A 71 12.63 -5.38 5.18
C VAL A 71 12.18 -6.85 5.19
N ILE A 72 12.63 -7.64 6.17
CA ILE A 72 12.24 -9.04 6.29
C ILE A 72 10.72 -9.17 6.45
N ALA A 73 10.09 -8.35 7.30
CA ALA A 73 8.62 -8.36 7.47
C ALA A 73 7.90 -8.07 6.16
N LYS A 74 8.41 -7.15 5.33
CA LYS A 74 7.83 -6.84 4.02
C LYS A 74 8.10 -7.90 2.95
N VAL A 75 9.21 -8.61 3.03
CA VAL A 75 9.45 -9.82 2.22
C VAL A 75 8.45 -10.92 2.59
N ILE A 76 8.23 -11.14 3.88
CA ILE A 76 7.23 -12.11 4.38
C ILE A 76 5.84 -11.72 3.86
N ASP A 77 5.45 -10.44 3.96
CA ASP A 77 4.19 -9.90 3.44
C ASP A 77 3.99 -10.25 1.95
N GLY A 78 5.01 -10.02 1.11
CA GLY A 78 4.95 -10.32 -0.33
C GLY A 78 4.97 -11.82 -0.68
N VAL A 79 5.65 -12.64 0.12
CA VAL A 79 5.73 -14.11 -0.13
C VAL A 79 4.46 -14.83 0.33
N ILE A 80 3.83 -14.35 1.40
CA ILE A 80 2.73 -15.02 2.07
C ILE A 80 1.41 -14.96 1.28
N ASP A 81 1.30 -14.06 0.29
CA ASP A 81 0.11 -13.91 -0.57
C ASP A 81 -0.32 -15.24 -1.20
N ILE A 82 0.64 -16.02 -1.73
CA ILE A 82 0.36 -17.29 -2.42
C ILE A 82 -0.14 -18.36 -1.46
N PRO A 83 0.55 -18.69 -0.36
CA PRO A 83 0.05 -19.67 0.60
C PRO A 83 -1.27 -19.24 1.25
N MET A 84 -1.50 -17.94 1.49
CA MET A 84 -2.77 -17.46 2.05
C MET A 84 -3.93 -17.58 1.06
N ALA A 85 -3.72 -17.30 -0.22
CA ALA A 85 -4.71 -17.57 -1.26
C ALA A 85 -5.06 -19.06 -1.33
N SER A 86 -4.05 -19.93 -1.36
CA SER A 86 -4.25 -21.38 -1.34
C SER A 86 -4.98 -21.84 -0.07
N PHE A 87 -4.63 -21.32 1.09
CA PHE A 87 -5.32 -21.63 2.35
C PHE A 87 -6.80 -21.27 2.29
N THR A 88 -7.16 -20.08 1.78
CA THR A 88 -8.56 -19.66 1.70
C THR A 88 -9.36 -20.50 0.71
N ASP A 89 -8.75 -20.91 -0.41
CA ASP A 89 -9.43 -21.71 -1.43
C ASP A 89 -9.68 -23.16 -0.97
N ASN A 90 -8.78 -23.72 -0.15
CA ASN A 90 -8.87 -25.09 0.37
C ASN A 90 -9.58 -25.19 1.74
N LEU A 91 -10.05 -24.09 2.32
CA LEU A 91 -10.65 -24.10 3.64
C LEU A 91 -12.00 -24.83 3.65
N LYS A 92 -12.09 -25.92 4.42
CA LYS A 92 -13.32 -26.73 4.59
C LYS A 92 -14.05 -26.30 5.85
N SER A 93 -15.29 -25.80 5.71
CA SER A 93 -16.13 -25.35 6.83
C SER A 93 -17.62 -25.44 6.52
N ARG A 94 -18.43 -25.62 7.58
CA ARG A 94 -19.90 -25.57 7.49
C ARG A 94 -20.45 -24.19 7.08
N PHE A 95 -19.65 -23.15 7.21
CA PHE A 95 -20.03 -21.77 6.86
C PHE A 95 -19.47 -21.32 5.49
N GLY A 96 -18.98 -22.26 4.68
CA GLY A 96 -18.26 -21.97 3.45
C GLY A 96 -16.77 -21.74 3.69
N ARG A 97 -16.05 -21.26 2.68
CA ARG A 97 -14.59 -21.04 2.75
C ARG A 97 -14.23 -19.59 3.06
N ARG A 98 -14.92 -18.61 2.48
CA ARG A 98 -14.56 -17.19 2.57
C ARG A 98 -14.87 -16.56 3.92
N ARG A 99 -16.05 -16.84 4.48
CA ARG A 99 -16.48 -16.28 5.76
C ARG A 99 -15.58 -16.66 6.93
N PRO A 100 -15.23 -17.95 7.17
CA PRO A 100 -14.28 -18.31 8.22
C PRO A 100 -12.88 -17.75 7.97
N ALA A 101 -12.41 -17.71 6.70
CA ALA A 101 -11.10 -17.16 6.37
C ALA A 101 -11.00 -15.67 6.74
N LEU A 102 -12.04 -14.86 6.49
CA LEU A 102 -12.10 -13.47 6.93
C LEU A 102 -12.01 -13.32 8.46
N ILE A 103 -12.68 -14.18 9.22
CA ILE A 103 -12.63 -14.14 10.70
C ILE A 103 -11.25 -14.54 11.21
N ILE A 104 -10.67 -15.62 10.65
CA ILE A 104 -9.33 -16.11 10.99
C ILE A 104 -8.27 -15.05 10.64
N GLY A 105 -8.45 -14.28 9.57
CA GLY A 105 -7.56 -13.18 9.20
C GLY A 105 -7.73 -11.97 10.11
N LEU A 106 -8.98 -11.54 10.32
CA LEU A 106 -9.29 -10.30 11.03
C LEU A 106 -8.86 -10.30 12.49
N VAL A 107 -9.14 -11.39 13.23
CA VAL A 107 -8.93 -11.44 14.68
C VAL A 107 -7.45 -11.36 15.07
N PRO A 108 -6.53 -12.19 14.53
CA PRO A 108 -5.11 -12.08 14.86
C PRO A 108 -4.49 -10.76 14.36
N MET A 109 -4.94 -10.23 13.21
CA MET A 109 -4.50 -8.93 12.70
C MET A 109 -4.83 -7.81 13.70
N VAL A 110 -6.04 -7.77 14.23
CA VAL A 110 -6.48 -6.77 15.22
C VAL A 110 -5.69 -6.93 16.53
N ILE A 111 -5.50 -8.16 16.99
CA ILE A 111 -4.68 -8.42 18.19
C ILE A 111 -3.25 -7.91 17.98
N ALA A 112 -2.61 -8.24 16.86
CA ALA A 112 -1.26 -7.77 16.55
C ALA A 112 -1.19 -6.24 16.46
N TYR A 113 -2.19 -5.59 15.87
CA TYR A 113 -2.28 -4.13 15.85
C TYR A 113 -2.34 -3.53 17.25
N VAL A 114 -3.18 -4.08 18.14
CA VAL A 114 -3.28 -3.62 19.54
C VAL A 114 -1.96 -3.86 20.27
N LEU A 115 -1.34 -5.04 20.13
CA LEU A 115 -0.05 -5.34 20.72
C LEU A 115 1.03 -4.35 20.27
N PHE A 116 1.02 -3.94 19.00
CA PHE A 116 1.98 -2.96 18.48
C PHE A 116 1.80 -1.56 19.07
N THR A 117 0.63 -1.23 19.59
CA THR A 117 0.38 0.05 20.28
C THR A 117 0.78 0.05 21.75
N LEU A 118 1.01 -1.13 22.36
CA LEU A 118 1.33 -1.23 23.77
C LEU A 118 2.74 -0.69 24.07
N VAL A 119 2.82 0.06 25.16
CA VAL A 119 4.08 0.50 25.78
C VAL A 119 3.91 0.33 27.27
N THR A 120 4.76 -0.47 27.89
CA THR A 120 4.73 -0.70 29.34
C THR A 120 5.90 0.00 30.01
N PRO A 121 5.82 0.31 31.35
CA PRO A 121 6.91 0.91 32.09
C PRO A 121 8.19 0.07 32.12
N GLU A 122 8.06 -1.25 31.94
CA GLU A 122 9.18 -2.18 31.92
C GLU A 122 9.95 -2.19 30.60
N MET A 123 9.38 -1.60 29.55
CA MET A 123 10.03 -1.49 28.23
C MET A 123 11.22 -0.54 28.29
N LYS A 124 12.43 -1.09 28.20
CA LYS A 124 13.69 -0.35 28.23
C LYS A 124 14.02 0.20 26.85
N ASN A 125 14.81 1.28 26.84
CA ASN A 125 15.36 1.86 25.61
C ASN A 125 16.23 0.83 24.87
N GLU A 126 16.10 0.75 23.56
CA GLU A 126 16.89 -0.09 22.63
C GLU A 126 17.02 -1.56 23.07
N SER A 127 15.95 -2.15 23.56
CA SER A 127 15.95 -3.52 24.07
C SER A 127 15.81 -4.55 22.94
N LEU A 128 16.60 -5.62 23.00
CA LEU A 128 16.46 -6.77 22.09
C LEU A 128 15.07 -7.43 22.24
N LEU A 129 14.57 -7.53 23.46
CA LEU A 129 13.26 -8.12 23.73
C LEU A 129 12.14 -7.33 23.06
N ASN A 130 12.19 -6.00 23.17
CA ASN A 130 11.24 -5.11 22.48
C ASN A 130 11.35 -5.26 20.97
N THR A 131 12.56 -5.32 20.43
CA THR A 131 12.81 -5.48 19.00
C THR A 131 12.17 -6.76 18.47
N ILE A 132 12.35 -7.89 19.17
CA ILE A 132 11.72 -9.16 18.81
C ILE A 132 10.19 -9.08 18.95
N PHE A 133 9.69 -8.50 20.04
CA PHE A 133 8.26 -8.36 20.29
C PHE A 133 7.56 -7.59 19.17
N TYR A 134 8.06 -6.41 18.83
CA TYR A 134 7.48 -5.59 17.75
C TYR A 134 7.65 -6.23 16.38
N PHE A 135 8.76 -6.92 16.13
CA PHE A 135 8.96 -7.64 14.87
C PHE A 135 7.95 -8.79 14.70
N VAL A 136 7.74 -9.60 15.72
CA VAL A 136 6.75 -10.69 15.68
C VAL A 136 5.34 -10.13 15.50
N ALA A 137 4.99 -9.09 16.25
CA ALA A 137 3.69 -8.42 16.10
C ALA A 137 3.50 -7.87 14.67
N LEU A 138 4.55 -7.30 14.05
CA LEU A 138 4.53 -6.80 12.68
C LEU A 138 4.32 -7.92 11.65
N CYS A 139 5.05 -9.03 11.79
CA CYS A 139 4.90 -10.19 10.92
C CYS A 139 3.49 -10.80 11.01
N VAL A 140 2.95 -10.95 12.23
CA VAL A 140 1.59 -11.42 12.45
C VAL A 140 0.58 -10.45 11.81
N PHE A 141 0.75 -9.14 12.03
CA PHE A 141 -0.13 -8.14 11.44
C PHE A 141 -0.18 -8.25 9.92
N TYR A 142 0.96 -8.22 9.22
CA TYR A 142 0.99 -8.29 7.76
C TYR A 142 0.46 -9.62 7.23
N SER A 143 0.83 -10.75 7.84
CA SER A 143 0.36 -12.06 7.40
C SER A 143 -1.16 -12.20 7.45
N PHE A 144 -1.78 -11.73 8.50
CA PHE A 144 -3.24 -11.82 8.67
C PHE A 144 -3.98 -10.67 7.97
N TYR A 145 -3.34 -9.51 7.77
CA TYR A 145 -3.82 -8.47 6.86
C TYR A 145 -3.95 -9.03 5.44
N THR A 146 -2.91 -9.65 4.92
CA THR A 146 -2.91 -10.31 3.61
C THR A 146 -4.00 -11.36 3.50
N LEU A 147 -4.12 -12.27 4.49
CA LEU A 147 -5.18 -13.28 4.51
C LEU A 147 -6.58 -12.64 4.40
N THR A 148 -6.82 -11.58 5.17
CA THR A 148 -8.10 -10.87 5.18
C THR A 148 -8.38 -10.21 3.83
N MET A 149 -7.40 -9.49 3.27
CA MET A 149 -7.60 -8.71 2.05
C MET A 149 -7.66 -9.57 0.79
N VAL A 150 -6.82 -10.61 0.68
CA VAL A 150 -6.87 -11.58 -0.42
C VAL A 150 -8.23 -12.28 -0.44
N THR A 151 -8.71 -12.73 0.74
CA THR A 151 -10.04 -13.33 0.86
C THR A 151 -11.14 -12.35 0.47
N TYR A 152 -11.08 -11.11 0.95
CA TYR A 152 -12.07 -10.08 0.64
C TYR A 152 -12.13 -9.77 -0.86
N TYR A 153 -10.99 -9.58 -1.53
CA TYR A 153 -10.95 -9.30 -2.97
C TYR A 153 -11.39 -10.49 -3.82
N ALA A 154 -11.06 -11.70 -3.42
CA ALA A 154 -11.51 -12.90 -4.12
C ALA A 154 -13.04 -12.99 -4.17
N THR A 155 -13.75 -12.50 -3.14
CA THR A 155 -15.21 -12.50 -3.12
C THR A 155 -15.84 -11.57 -4.16
N PHE A 156 -15.15 -10.53 -4.65
CA PHE A 156 -15.71 -9.59 -5.64
C PHE A 156 -16.13 -10.29 -6.94
N THR A 157 -15.42 -11.33 -7.33
CA THR A 157 -15.75 -12.12 -8.51
C THR A 157 -16.85 -13.15 -8.24
N GLU A 158 -17.04 -13.52 -6.97
CA GLU A 158 -17.95 -14.57 -6.55
C GLU A 158 -19.34 -14.05 -6.15
N ILE A 159 -19.47 -12.77 -5.76
CA ILE A 159 -20.74 -12.20 -5.24
C ILE A 159 -21.60 -11.52 -6.30
N VAL A 160 -21.07 -11.27 -7.50
CA VAL A 160 -21.79 -10.67 -8.64
C VAL A 160 -21.57 -11.47 -9.91
N ASP A 161 -22.50 -11.33 -10.89
CA ASP A 161 -22.45 -12.12 -12.11
C ASP A 161 -21.89 -11.35 -13.30
N THR A 162 -22.22 -10.04 -13.40
CA THR A 162 -21.90 -9.26 -14.57
C THR A 162 -20.60 -8.46 -14.42
N VAL A 163 -19.95 -8.16 -15.55
CA VAL A 163 -18.77 -7.29 -15.61
C VAL A 163 -19.12 -5.87 -15.13
N GLU A 164 -20.34 -5.39 -15.42
CA GLU A 164 -20.81 -4.06 -15.00
C GLU A 164 -20.88 -3.97 -13.47
N GLU A 165 -21.41 -5.00 -12.79
CA GLU A 165 -21.51 -5.05 -11.34
C GLU A 165 -20.13 -5.14 -10.69
N ARG A 166 -19.20 -5.92 -11.27
CA ARG A 166 -17.79 -5.98 -10.80
C ARG A 166 -17.12 -4.62 -10.89
N ASN A 167 -17.30 -3.92 -12.02
CA ASN A 167 -16.78 -2.58 -12.21
C ASN A 167 -17.41 -1.58 -11.23
N PHE A 168 -18.70 -1.71 -10.93
CA PHE A 168 -19.37 -0.86 -9.95
C PHE A 168 -18.76 -1.04 -8.55
N ILE A 169 -18.62 -2.29 -8.07
CA ILE A 169 -17.98 -2.57 -6.76
C ILE A 169 -16.54 -2.05 -6.70
N SER A 170 -15.76 -2.25 -7.77
CA SER A 170 -14.38 -1.77 -7.86
C SER A 170 -14.30 -0.25 -7.81
N ASN A 171 -15.22 0.45 -8.48
CA ASN A 171 -15.27 1.91 -8.45
C ASN A 171 -15.64 2.43 -7.04
N VAL A 172 -16.66 1.84 -6.40
CA VAL A 172 -17.03 2.20 -5.03
C VAL A 172 -15.86 1.94 -4.07
N LYS A 173 -15.18 0.81 -4.20
CA LYS A 173 -13.99 0.49 -3.41
C LYS A 173 -12.89 1.54 -3.60
N SER A 174 -12.65 2.00 -4.83
CA SER A 174 -11.67 3.06 -5.11
C SER A 174 -12.03 4.39 -4.43
N VAL A 175 -13.32 4.72 -4.36
CA VAL A 175 -13.79 5.89 -3.57
C VAL A 175 -13.53 5.68 -2.08
N CYS A 176 -13.80 4.48 -1.55
CA CYS A 176 -13.49 4.15 -0.16
C CYS A 176 -11.99 4.24 0.15
N ASP A 177 -11.12 3.91 -0.83
CA ASP A 177 -9.67 4.05 -0.68
C ASP A 177 -9.27 5.52 -0.54
N ILE A 178 -9.85 6.42 -1.31
CA ILE A 178 -9.63 7.86 -1.15
C ILE A 178 -10.09 8.33 0.23
N VAL A 179 -11.24 7.85 0.69
CA VAL A 179 -11.79 8.23 2.00
C VAL A 179 -10.87 7.80 3.14
N TYR A 180 -10.36 6.55 3.16
CA TYR A 180 -9.47 6.15 4.24
C TYR A 180 -8.10 6.84 4.16
N PHE A 181 -7.61 7.23 2.98
CA PHE A 181 -6.41 8.06 2.84
C PHE A 181 -6.63 9.46 3.43
N ILE A 182 -7.77 10.08 3.16
CA ILE A 182 -8.13 11.38 3.77
C ILE A 182 -8.23 11.22 5.28
N LEU A 183 -8.91 10.19 5.80
CA LEU A 183 -8.98 9.92 7.22
C LEU A 183 -7.56 9.74 7.82
N GLY A 184 -6.73 8.93 7.18
CA GLY A 184 -5.38 8.62 7.64
C GLY A 184 -4.43 9.82 7.63
N TYR A 185 -4.42 10.63 6.58
CA TYR A 185 -3.44 11.71 6.46
C TYR A 185 -3.96 13.10 6.83
N VAL A 186 -5.28 13.30 6.88
CA VAL A 186 -5.87 14.60 7.25
C VAL A 186 -6.42 14.56 8.66
N VAL A 187 -7.31 13.60 8.97
CA VAL A 187 -7.96 13.54 10.30
C VAL A 187 -6.94 13.12 11.36
N VAL A 188 -6.13 12.09 11.09
CA VAL A 188 -5.05 11.67 12.00
C VAL A 188 -4.07 12.81 12.24
N ALA A 189 -3.64 13.56 11.19
CA ALA A 189 -2.78 14.72 11.35
C ALA A 189 -3.41 15.82 12.21
N ALA A 190 -4.73 16.02 12.13
CA ALA A 190 -5.44 16.96 12.99
C ALA A 190 -5.47 16.49 14.46
N MET A 191 -5.67 15.19 14.69
CA MET A 191 -5.68 14.60 16.03
C MET A 191 -4.31 14.64 16.70
N LEU A 192 -3.23 14.44 15.93
CA LEU A 192 -1.86 14.48 16.43
C LEU A 192 -1.43 15.84 16.98
N LYS A 193 -2.17 16.92 16.70
CA LYS A 193 -1.90 18.23 17.33
C LYS A 193 -2.14 18.26 18.83
N GLY A 194 -2.95 17.36 19.36
CA GLY A 194 -3.28 17.31 20.79
C GLY A 194 -3.29 15.92 21.40
N MET A 195 -3.01 14.88 20.62
CA MET A 195 -3.06 13.50 21.06
C MET A 195 -1.80 12.75 20.68
N ASN A 196 -1.41 11.79 21.54
CA ASN A 196 -0.37 10.85 21.26
C ASN A 196 -0.75 9.93 20.08
N ILE A 197 0.20 9.59 19.20
CA ILE A 197 -0.03 8.76 18.03
C ILE A 197 -0.59 7.37 18.36
N ARG A 198 -0.22 6.80 19.50
CA ARG A 198 -0.71 5.48 19.94
C ARG A 198 -2.17 5.56 20.37
N LEU A 199 -2.55 6.65 21.05
CA LEU A 199 -3.94 6.93 21.40
C LEU A 199 -4.78 7.14 20.15
N VAL A 200 -4.28 7.90 19.17
CA VAL A 200 -4.95 8.09 17.88
C VAL A 200 -5.13 6.76 17.16
N ALA A 201 -4.12 5.90 17.17
CA ALA A 201 -4.22 4.55 16.58
C ALA A 201 -5.33 3.71 17.23
N MET A 202 -5.48 3.78 18.54
CA MET A 202 -6.56 3.10 19.28
C MET A 202 -7.93 3.69 18.97
N ILE A 203 -8.05 5.02 18.81
CA ILE A 203 -9.30 5.68 18.41
C ILE A 203 -9.70 5.28 16.99
N MET A 204 -8.74 5.03 16.09
CA MET A 204 -9.02 4.58 14.72
C MET A 204 -9.35 3.08 14.63
N LEU A 205 -9.05 2.29 15.66
CA LEU A 205 -9.30 0.84 15.68
C LEU A 205 -10.77 0.44 15.38
N PRO A 206 -11.81 1.09 15.91
CA PRO A 206 -13.20 0.71 15.64
C PRO A 206 -13.59 0.75 14.17
N ILE A 207 -12.87 1.48 13.31
CA ILE A 207 -13.16 1.52 11.87
C ILE A 207 -13.01 0.11 11.24
N VAL A 208 -12.21 -0.76 11.84
CA VAL A 208 -12.06 -2.15 11.39
C VAL A 208 -13.37 -2.94 11.41
N LEU A 209 -14.34 -2.52 12.22
CA LEU A 209 -15.67 -3.13 12.30
C LEU A 209 -16.42 -3.09 10.95
N THR A 210 -16.02 -2.22 10.01
CA THR A 210 -16.55 -2.24 8.65
C THR A 210 -16.35 -3.61 7.97
N MET A 211 -15.31 -4.39 8.33
CA MET A 211 -15.09 -5.73 7.80
C MET A 211 -16.13 -6.75 8.28
N LEU A 212 -16.87 -6.48 9.35
CA LEU A 212 -17.99 -7.31 9.76
C LEU A 212 -19.11 -7.30 8.70
N ILE A 213 -19.24 -6.22 7.92
CA ILE A 213 -20.24 -6.09 6.87
C ILE A 213 -20.11 -7.24 5.85
N PRO A 214 -18.97 -7.42 5.14
CA PRO A 214 -18.81 -8.58 4.24
C PRO A 214 -18.92 -9.90 4.97
N ILE A 215 -18.41 -10.06 6.18
CA ILE A 215 -18.51 -11.31 6.95
C ILE A 215 -19.98 -11.73 7.16
N PHE A 216 -20.88 -10.79 7.45
CA PHE A 216 -22.31 -11.08 7.62
C PHE A 216 -23.07 -11.18 6.29
N MET A 217 -22.64 -10.46 5.26
CA MET A 217 -23.30 -10.48 3.95
C MET A 217 -22.95 -11.73 3.13
N ILE A 218 -21.76 -12.31 3.31
CA ILE A 218 -21.34 -13.54 2.64
C ILE A 218 -22.18 -14.71 3.15
N LYS A 219 -22.96 -15.31 2.22
CA LYS A 219 -23.74 -16.53 2.47
C LYS A 219 -23.27 -17.60 1.52
N GLU A 220 -22.47 -18.54 2.02
CA GLU A 220 -21.93 -19.68 1.29
C GLU A 220 -22.62 -20.98 1.72
N ARG A 221 -22.59 -21.98 0.83
CA ARG A 221 -22.95 -23.35 1.18
C ARG A 221 -21.79 -23.99 1.96
N SER A 222 -22.10 -25.02 2.75
CA SER A 222 -21.08 -25.81 3.43
C SER A 222 -20.13 -26.46 2.42
N THR A 223 -18.82 -26.33 2.64
CA THR A 223 -17.78 -27.02 1.86
C THR A 223 -17.45 -28.41 2.41
N LEU A 224 -18.19 -28.89 3.43
CA LEU A 224 -18.06 -30.24 4.01
C LEU A 224 -18.96 -31.28 3.31
N SER A 225 -19.78 -30.86 2.34
CA SER A 225 -20.72 -31.76 1.64
C SER A 225 -19.97 -32.54 0.56
N LYS A 226 -20.18 -33.87 0.51
CA LYS A 226 -19.55 -34.76 -0.48
C LYS A 226 -19.92 -34.46 -1.94
N ASP A 227 -20.98 -33.69 -2.17
CA ASP A 227 -21.43 -33.32 -3.53
C ASP A 227 -20.54 -32.22 -4.13
N VAL A 228 -19.93 -31.35 -3.29
CA VAL A 228 -19.00 -30.30 -3.72
C VAL A 228 -17.67 -30.90 -4.17
N GLU A 229 -17.21 -32.01 -3.56
CA GLU A 229 -15.96 -32.68 -3.95
C GLU A 229 -16.04 -33.29 -5.37
N LYS A 230 -17.25 -33.61 -5.86
CA LYS A 230 -17.42 -34.13 -7.23
C LYS A 230 -17.38 -33.02 -8.30
N GLU A 231 -17.90 -31.82 -7.99
CA GLU A 231 -17.89 -30.68 -8.91
C GLU A 231 -16.47 -30.06 -9.00
N GLU A 232 -15.77 -29.89 -7.87
CA GLU A 232 -14.40 -29.34 -7.86
C GLU A 232 -13.40 -30.25 -8.61
N ASN A 233 -13.51 -31.60 -8.44
CA ASN A 233 -12.66 -32.53 -9.16
C ASN A 233 -12.92 -32.60 -10.69
N THR A 234 -14.02 -32.02 -11.15
CA THR A 234 -14.35 -31.97 -12.58
C THR A 234 -13.83 -30.69 -13.22
N GLU A 235 -13.82 -29.56 -12.48
CA GLU A 235 -13.25 -28.27 -12.94
C GLU A 235 -11.72 -28.25 -12.87
N GLU A 236 -11.10 -28.86 -11.85
CA GLU A 236 -9.62 -28.95 -11.74
C GLU A 236 -8.97 -29.79 -12.86
N LYS A 237 -9.69 -30.72 -13.49
CA LYS A 237 -9.16 -31.52 -14.60
C LYS A 237 -8.89 -30.75 -15.89
N HIS A 238 -9.40 -29.53 -16.04
CA HIS A 238 -9.18 -28.70 -17.22
C HIS A 238 -8.07 -27.65 -17.07
N LEU A 239 -7.63 -27.36 -15.87
CA LEU A 239 -6.46 -26.52 -15.63
C LEU A 239 -5.23 -27.41 -15.50
N LYS A 240 -4.36 -27.43 -16.54
CA LYS A 240 -3.01 -28.00 -16.40
C LYS A 240 -2.36 -27.33 -15.20
N THR A 241 -2.19 -28.07 -14.10
CA THR A 241 -1.46 -27.63 -12.91
C THR A 241 0.00 -27.39 -13.33
N VAL A 242 0.28 -26.17 -13.73
CA VAL A 242 1.67 -25.75 -13.95
C VAL A 242 2.31 -25.72 -12.57
N ASN A 243 3.42 -26.45 -12.42
CA ASN A 243 4.15 -26.48 -11.15
C ASN A 243 4.51 -25.03 -10.76
N LEU A 244 4.20 -24.60 -9.54
CA LEU A 244 4.41 -23.25 -9.03
C LEU A 244 5.82 -22.73 -9.35
N PHE A 245 6.84 -23.57 -9.11
CA PHE A 245 8.24 -23.25 -9.42
C PHE A 245 8.50 -23.01 -10.90
N GLN A 246 7.82 -23.75 -11.78
CA GLN A 246 7.94 -23.57 -13.23
C GLN A 246 7.28 -22.26 -13.68
N SER A 247 6.15 -21.88 -13.08
CA SER A 247 5.48 -20.60 -13.33
C SER A 247 6.33 -19.41 -12.87
N ILE A 248 6.95 -19.51 -11.70
CA ILE A 248 7.91 -18.51 -11.20
C ILE A 248 9.09 -18.39 -12.17
N ALA A 249 9.72 -19.52 -12.53
CA ALA A 249 10.86 -19.54 -13.43
C ALA A 249 10.52 -18.99 -14.83
N ALA A 250 9.34 -19.28 -15.35
CA ALA A 250 8.86 -18.73 -16.62
C ALA A 250 8.70 -17.21 -16.55
N THR A 251 8.13 -16.71 -15.46
CA THR A 251 7.92 -15.27 -15.23
C THR A 251 9.28 -14.52 -15.18
N PHE A 252 10.29 -15.09 -14.52
CA PHE A 252 11.64 -14.53 -14.48
C PHE A 252 12.42 -14.63 -15.81
N LYS A 253 12.00 -15.47 -16.75
CA LYS A 253 12.60 -15.49 -18.11
C LYS A 253 12.13 -14.32 -18.98
N ASN A 254 11.01 -13.67 -18.63
CA ASN A 254 10.49 -12.53 -19.38
C ASN A 254 11.28 -11.25 -19.04
N LYS A 255 12.29 -10.93 -19.87
CA LYS A 255 13.16 -9.75 -19.68
C LYS A 255 12.37 -8.43 -19.57
N ASN A 256 11.28 -8.31 -20.32
CA ASN A 256 10.43 -7.11 -20.31
C ASN A 256 9.74 -6.95 -18.97
N TYR A 257 9.36 -8.07 -18.35
CA TYR A 257 8.73 -8.06 -17.04
C TYR A 257 9.75 -7.74 -15.94
N ILE A 258 10.97 -8.30 -16.00
CA ILE A 258 12.04 -7.95 -15.05
C ILE A 258 12.33 -6.45 -15.07
N LEU A 259 12.41 -5.87 -16.28
CA LEU A 259 12.64 -4.44 -16.41
C LEU A 259 11.49 -3.63 -15.80
N TRP A 260 10.23 -4.05 -16.01
CA TRP A 260 9.08 -3.46 -15.34
C TRP A 260 9.19 -3.58 -13.82
N LEU A 261 9.56 -4.74 -13.28
CA LEU A 261 9.75 -4.94 -11.83
C LEU A 261 10.77 -3.96 -11.25
N ILE A 262 11.86 -3.70 -11.94
CA ILE A 262 12.89 -2.74 -11.49
C ILE A 262 12.33 -1.32 -11.51
N VAL A 263 11.68 -0.89 -12.60
CA VAL A 263 11.04 0.42 -12.71
C VAL A 263 10.01 0.62 -11.59
N TYR A 264 9.16 -0.38 -11.38
CA TYR A 264 8.12 -0.36 -10.36
C TYR A 264 8.69 -0.36 -8.93
N SER A 265 9.80 -1.07 -8.71
CA SER A 265 10.48 -1.10 -7.41
C SER A 265 11.04 0.27 -7.01
N PHE A 266 11.70 0.99 -7.92
CA PHE A 266 12.19 2.33 -7.64
C PHE A 266 11.05 3.32 -7.36
N MET A 267 9.98 3.23 -8.12
CA MET A 267 8.77 4.02 -7.87
C MET A 267 8.18 3.71 -6.49
N THR A 268 7.99 2.42 -6.18
CA THR A 268 7.42 1.97 -4.90
C THR A 268 8.31 2.36 -3.72
N PHE A 269 9.63 2.21 -3.87
CA PHE A 269 10.60 2.65 -2.86
C PHE A 269 10.41 4.14 -2.52
N GLY A 270 10.38 5.03 -3.52
CA GLY A 270 10.25 6.47 -3.29
C GLY A 270 8.90 6.86 -2.68
N VAL A 271 7.81 6.29 -3.19
CA VAL A 271 6.45 6.53 -2.64
C VAL A 271 6.37 6.03 -1.20
N GLN A 272 6.85 4.83 -0.93
CA GLN A 272 6.74 4.23 0.38
C GLN A 272 7.66 4.91 1.42
N LEU A 273 8.84 5.35 1.02
CA LEU A 273 9.70 6.17 1.86
C LEU A 273 8.99 7.47 2.30
N PHE A 274 8.32 8.14 1.36
CA PHE A 274 7.57 9.35 1.68
C PHE A 274 6.36 9.05 2.55
N LEU A 275 5.54 8.05 2.21
CA LEU A 275 4.32 7.73 2.96
C LEU A 275 4.61 7.23 4.38
N SER A 276 5.67 6.43 4.56
CA SER A 276 6.06 5.94 5.89
C SER A 276 6.75 7.01 6.73
N GLY A 277 7.50 7.92 6.09
CA GLY A 277 8.23 9.00 6.77
C GLY A 277 7.49 10.34 6.77
N ILE A 278 6.19 10.34 6.44
CA ILE A 278 5.42 11.58 6.27
C ILE A 278 5.37 12.40 7.56
N ASN A 279 5.16 11.75 8.69
CA ASN A 279 5.05 12.39 10.00
C ASN A 279 6.39 13.02 10.42
N GLU A 280 7.50 12.32 10.22
CA GLU A 280 8.87 12.80 10.48
C GLU A 280 9.22 13.99 9.59
N PHE A 281 8.92 13.88 8.30
CA PHE A 281 9.18 14.97 7.36
C PHE A 281 8.42 16.25 7.75
N PHE A 282 7.14 16.15 8.04
CA PHE A 282 6.34 17.32 8.43
C PHE A 282 6.72 17.86 9.80
N SER A 283 7.17 17.01 10.74
CA SER A 283 7.62 17.45 12.07
C SER A 283 8.90 18.32 12.02
N VAL A 284 9.77 18.10 11.02
CA VAL A 284 11.02 18.86 10.88
C VAL A 284 10.93 19.96 9.83
N SER A 285 10.00 19.87 8.89
CA SER A 285 9.85 20.85 7.81
C SER A 285 9.14 22.14 8.24
N GLY A 286 8.39 22.12 9.34
CA GLY A 286 7.56 23.25 9.78
C GLY A 286 6.38 23.57 8.84
N MET A 287 6.03 22.65 7.92
CA MET A 287 4.86 22.77 7.06
C MET A 287 3.63 22.19 7.76
N ASN A 288 2.43 22.70 7.44
CA ASN A 288 1.19 22.15 7.96
C ASN A 288 0.80 20.90 7.19
N MET A 289 1.04 19.72 7.80
CA MET A 289 0.74 18.40 7.21
C MET A 289 -0.72 18.30 6.75
N MET A 290 -1.69 18.72 7.57
CA MET A 290 -3.11 18.63 7.25
C MET A 290 -3.45 19.39 5.96
N THR A 291 -2.98 20.65 5.84
CA THR A 291 -3.25 21.49 4.67
C THR A 291 -2.65 20.87 3.39
N VAL A 292 -1.41 20.41 3.45
CA VAL A 292 -0.74 19.78 2.31
C VAL A 292 -1.44 18.48 1.91
N MET A 293 -1.86 17.66 2.88
CA MET A 293 -2.53 16.38 2.61
C MET A 293 -3.95 16.55 2.03
N ILE A 294 -4.72 17.55 2.48
CA ILE A 294 -5.99 17.89 1.84
C ILE A 294 -5.77 18.23 0.35
N CYS A 295 -4.76 19.03 0.05
CA CYS A 295 -4.41 19.41 -1.32
C CYS A 295 -3.87 18.23 -2.15
N ALA A 296 -3.20 17.27 -1.51
CA ALA A 296 -2.64 16.09 -2.17
C ALA A 296 -3.68 15.00 -2.44
N PHE A 297 -4.65 14.77 -1.55
CA PHE A 297 -5.62 13.69 -1.70
C PHE A 297 -6.99 14.16 -2.21
N GLY A 298 -7.42 15.38 -1.88
CA GLY A 298 -8.73 15.89 -2.29
C GLY A 298 -8.96 15.88 -3.81
N PRO A 299 -8.04 16.39 -4.64
CA PRO A 299 -8.22 16.42 -6.09
C PRO A 299 -7.96 15.08 -6.81
N VAL A 300 -7.54 14.01 -6.12
CA VAL A 300 -7.18 12.71 -6.73
C VAL A 300 -8.22 12.16 -7.70
N PRO A 301 -9.54 12.19 -7.43
CA PRO A 301 -10.53 11.70 -8.40
C PRO A 301 -10.46 12.46 -9.74
N LEU A 302 -10.27 13.78 -9.69
CA LEU A 302 -10.17 14.62 -10.87
C LEU A 302 -8.86 14.36 -11.64
N THR A 303 -7.75 14.28 -10.94
CA THR A 303 -6.43 14.03 -11.54
C THR A 303 -6.34 12.63 -12.14
N LEU A 304 -7.01 11.62 -11.55
CA LEU A 304 -7.14 10.29 -12.14
C LEU A 304 -7.92 10.30 -13.45
N MET A 305 -8.98 11.13 -13.57
CA MET A 305 -9.69 11.30 -14.84
C MET A 305 -8.79 11.91 -15.91
N ILE A 306 -7.95 12.89 -15.55
CA ILE A 306 -6.96 13.50 -16.46
C ILE A 306 -5.93 12.45 -16.89
N TYR A 307 -5.41 11.67 -15.96
CA TYR A 307 -4.47 10.59 -16.23
C TYR A 307 -5.04 9.57 -17.24
N ASN A 308 -6.28 9.12 -17.04
CA ASN A 308 -6.96 8.21 -17.96
C ASN A 308 -7.15 8.80 -19.36
N LYS A 309 -7.41 10.11 -19.47
CA LYS A 309 -7.48 10.82 -20.77
C LYS A 309 -6.11 10.87 -21.45
N LEU A 310 -5.03 11.07 -20.68
CA LEU A 310 -3.66 11.05 -21.21
C LEU A 310 -3.29 9.66 -21.77
N ILE A 311 -3.64 8.58 -21.05
CA ILE A 311 -3.43 7.21 -21.55
C ILE A 311 -4.15 7.00 -22.88
N LYS A 312 -5.42 7.38 -22.98
CA LYS A 312 -6.21 7.22 -24.21
C LYS A 312 -5.61 8.00 -25.38
N LYS A 313 -5.06 9.18 -25.15
CA LYS A 313 -4.53 10.05 -26.20
C LYS A 313 -3.09 9.71 -26.60
N TYR A 314 -2.22 9.47 -25.63
CA TYR A 314 -0.78 9.35 -25.84
C TYR A 314 -0.22 7.96 -25.54
N GLY A 315 -0.98 7.11 -24.87
CA GLY A 315 -0.55 5.80 -24.37
C GLY A 315 -0.01 5.85 -22.94
N PHE A 316 0.13 4.66 -22.36
CA PHE A 316 0.58 4.47 -20.99
C PHE A 316 1.95 5.10 -20.70
N GLY A 317 2.94 4.90 -21.60
CA GLY A 317 4.32 5.36 -21.35
C GLY A 317 4.42 6.85 -21.14
N VAL A 318 3.73 7.65 -21.96
CA VAL A 318 3.71 9.13 -21.84
C VAL A 318 3.01 9.55 -20.55
N ALA A 319 1.83 8.97 -20.27
CA ALA A 319 1.08 9.29 -19.05
C ALA A 319 1.88 8.92 -17.77
N PHE A 320 2.56 7.79 -17.77
CA PHE A 320 3.39 7.35 -16.66
C PHE A 320 4.65 8.22 -16.48
N ALA A 321 5.30 8.61 -17.59
CA ALA A 321 6.43 9.56 -17.55
C ALA A 321 6.02 10.90 -16.89
N TYR A 322 4.88 11.47 -17.32
CA TYR A 322 4.34 12.68 -16.67
C TYR A 322 4.10 12.49 -15.18
N THR A 323 3.58 11.33 -14.78
CA THR A 323 3.36 11.01 -13.36
C THR A 323 4.67 11.02 -12.57
N LEU A 324 5.70 10.33 -13.07
CA LEU A 324 7.01 10.25 -12.42
C LEU A 324 7.69 11.63 -12.34
N VAL A 325 7.62 12.42 -13.42
CA VAL A 325 8.17 13.78 -13.46
C VAL A 325 7.45 14.69 -12.48
N ILE A 326 6.13 14.74 -12.49
CA ILE A 326 5.35 15.63 -11.63
C ILE A 326 5.56 15.24 -10.15
N PHE A 327 5.54 13.96 -9.82
CA PHE A 327 5.80 13.53 -8.44
C PHE A 327 7.24 13.81 -8.01
N GLY A 328 8.22 13.55 -8.88
CA GLY A 328 9.62 13.86 -8.62
C GLY A 328 9.84 15.36 -8.38
N LEU A 329 9.24 16.23 -9.21
CA LEU A 329 9.30 17.67 -9.03
C LEU A 329 8.57 18.13 -7.77
N ALA A 330 7.42 17.53 -7.43
CA ALA A 330 6.71 17.83 -6.20
C ALA A 330 7.56 17.47 -4.96
N MET A 331 8.20 16.31 -4.96
CA MET A 331 9.06 15.85 -3.86
C MET A 331 10.33 16.73 -3.75
N LEU A 332 10.96 17.05 -4.87
CA LEU A 332 12.09 17.98 -4.91
C LEU A 332 11.68 19.37 -4.40
N GLY A 333 10.54 19.88 -4.84
CA GLY A 333 9.96 21.14 -4.37
C GLY A 333 9.72 21.13 -2.86
N MET A 334 9.14 20.06 -2.30
CA MET A 334 8.93 19.90 -0.87
C MET A 334 10.23 19.98 -0.06
N TYR A 335 11.34 19.43 -0.58
CA TYR A 335 12.66 19.56 0.05
C TYR A 335 13.12 21.02 0.16
N PHE A 336 12.97 21.83 -0.90
CA PHE A 336 13.33 23.24 -0.86
C PHE A 336 12.39 24.07 0.02
N ILE A 337 11.07 23.77 -0.05
CA ILE A 337 10.06 24.44 0.78
C ILE A 337 10.34 24.19 2.27
N ALA A 338 10.75 22.97 2.64
CA ALA A 338 11.08 22.65 4.03
C ALA A 338 12.20 23.55 4.60
N ARG A 339 13.09 24.05 3.75
CA ARG A 339 14.20 24.96 4.12
C ARG A 339 13.86 26.45 4.10
N MET A 340 12.67 26.81 3.62
CA MET A 340 12.22 28.21 3.65
C MET A 340 11.92 28.64 5.10
N GLU A 341 12.09 29.93 5.37
CA GLU A 341 11.62 30.52 6.61
C GLU A 341 10.10 30.40 6.78
N ALA A 342 9.66 30.31 8.02
CA ALA A 342 8.23 30.22 8.31
C ALA A 342 7.51 31.51 7.88
N GLY A 343 6.38 31.38 7.17
CA GLY A 343 5.62 32.54 6.69
C GLY A 343 4.55 32.15 5.67
N SER A 344 3.81 33.16 5.22
CA SER A 344 2.72 32.96 4.24
C SER A 344 3.21 32.40 2.90
N ALA A 345 4.41 32.79 2.46
CA ALA A 345 5.03 32.27 1.25
C ALA A 345 5.28 30.76 1.33
N LYS A 346 5.85 30.27 2.43
CA LYS A 346 6.05 28.84 2.67
C LYS A 346 4.73 28.07 2.62
N THR A 347 3.69 28.59 3.26
CA THR A 347 2.35 27.98 3.26
C THR A 347 1.78 27.93 1.84
N ALA A 348 1.84 29.02 1.08
CA ALA A 348 1.31 29.06 -0.28
C ALA A 348 2.02 28.07 -1.21
N VAL A 349 3.35 28.01 -1.16
CA VAL A 349 4.13 27.08 -2.01
C VAL A 349 3.92 25.61 -1.57
N SER A 350 3.74 25.35 -0.27
CA SER A 350 3.44 23.99 0.21
C SER A 350 2.07 23.49 -0.28
N ILE A 351 1.07 24.36 -0.42
CA ILE A 351 -0.22 24.04 -1.04
C ILE A 351 -0.02 23.64 -2.52
N ILE A 352 0.78 24.41 -3.26
CA ILE A 352 1.10 24.07 -4.66
C ILE A 352 1.80 22.72 -4.77
N GLY A 353 2.76 22.42 -3.87
CA GLY A 353 3.42 21.13 -3.80
C GLY A 353 2.44 19.98 -3.53
N GLY A 354 1.47 20.17 -2.63
CA GLY A 354 0.39 19.22 -2.37
C GLY A 354 -0.48 18.98 -3.62
N LEU A 355 -0.92 20.04 -4.29
CA LEU A 355 -1.73 19.95 -5.52
C LEU A 355 -0.99 19.22 -6.65
N LEU A 356 0.30 19.45 -6.84
CA LEU A 356 1.11 18.71 -7.81
C LEU A 356 1.22 17.23 -7.44
N SER A 357 1.38 16.91 -6.16
CA SER A 357 1.41 15.52 -5.69
C SER A 357 0.11 14.77 -5.98
N SER A 358 -1.04 15.46 -5.97
CA SER A 358 -2.37 14.88 -6.27
C SER A 358 -2.43 14.19 -7.63
N PHE A 359 -1.81 14.78 -8.67
CA PHE A 359 -1.81 14.20 -10.00
C PHE A 359 -1.11 12.83 -10.02
N ALA A 360 -0.01 12.71 -9.28
CA ALA A 360 0.77 11.49 -9.25
C ALA A 360 0.12 10.40 -8.38
N ILE A 361 -0.45 10.76 -7.22
CA ILE A 361 -1.01 9.81 -6.26
C ILE A 361 -2.07 8.92 -6.94
N GLY A 362 -3.03 9.51 -7.65
CA GLY A 362 -4.07 8.75 -8.35
C GLY A 362 -3.51 7.81 -9.41
N ALA A 363 -2.53 8.27 -10.19
CA ALA A 363 -1.88 7.49 -11.23
C ALA A 363 -1.08 6.30 -10.67
N LEU A 364 -0.35 6.50 -9.56
CA LEU A 364 0.49 5.47 -8.94
C LEU A 364 -0.33 4.23 -8.52
N PHE A 365 -1.53 4.43 -8.03
CA PHE A 365 -2.43 3.32 -7.70
C PHE A 365 -2.94 2.56 -8.93
N ALA A 366 -3.22 3.26 -10.04
CA ALA A 366 -3.70 2.63 -11.26
C ALA A 366 -2.61 1.80 -11.97
N VAL A 367 -1.36 2.24 -11.90
CA VAL A 367 -0.21 1.61 -12.57
C VAL A 367 0.08 0.20 -12.06
N ALA A 368 -0.13 -0.05 -10.78
CA ALA A 368 0.16 -1.33 -10.12
C ALA A 368 -0.53 -2.54 -10.80
N TYR A 369 -1.68 -2.33 -11.40
CA TYR A 369 -2.49 -3.41 -11.97
C TYR A 369 -2.43 -3.48 -13.49
N SER A 370 -2.24 -2.37 -14.19
CA SER A 370 -2.38 -2.30 -15.64
C SER A 370 -1.24 -2.98 -16.38
N VAL A 371 0.00 -2.79 -15.97
CA VAL A 371 1.18 -3.31 -16.67
C VAL A 371 1.38 -4.82 -16.47
N PRO A 372 1.30 -5.39 -15.24
CA PRO A 372 1.40 -6.84 -15.09
C PRO A 372 0.31 -7.58 -15.88
N SER A 373 -0.92 -7.05 -15.90
CA SER A 373 -2.01 -7.63 -16.71
C SER A 373 -1.67 -7.69 -18.19
N GLN A 374 -1.11 -6.61 -18.75
CA GLN A 374 -0.75 -6.55 -20.16
C GLN A 374 0.40 -7.52 -20.49
N LEU A 375 1.45 -7.53 -19.67
CA LEU A 375 2.60 -8.41 -19.89
C LEU A 375 2.22 -9.88 -19.73
N ALA A 376 1.34 -10.21 -18.79
CA ALA A 376 0.80 -11.56 -18.64
C ALA A 376 -0.03 -11.98 -19.88
N ALA A 377 -0.89 -11.08 -20.39
CA ALA A 377 -1.68 -11.36 -21.59
C ALA A 377 -0.80 -11.50 -22.86
N ASP A 378 0.27 -10.72 -22.97
CA ASP A 378 1.22 -10.83 -24.09
C ASP A 378 2.00 -12.16 -24.03
N GLU A 379 2.34 -12.64 -22.83
CA GLU A 379 2.99 -13.93 -22.63
C GLU A 379 2.04 -15.08 -22.91
N GLU A 380 0.79 -14.99 -22.46
CA GLU A 380 -0.25 -15.99 -22.71
C GLU A 380 -0.49 -16.17 -24.22
N LYS A 381 -0.52 -15.08 -24.99
CA LYS A 381 -0.62 -15.14 -26.46
C LYS A 381 0.54 -15.86 -27.13
N LYS A 382 1.75 -15.80 -26.54
CA LYS A 382 2.96 -16.45 -27.08
C LYS A 382 3.10 -17.91 -26.68
N THR A 383 2.73 -18.23 -25.43
CA THR A 383 2.98 -19.55 -24.81
C THR A 383 1.73 -20.43 -24.74
N GLY A 384 0.54 -19.84 -24.86
CA GLY A 384 -0.75 -20.54 -24.65
C GLY A 384 -1.03 -20.89 -23.18
N ILE A 385 -0.20 -20.39 -22.23
CA ILE A 385 -0.33 -20.68 -20.80
C ILE A 385 -0.64 -19.38 -20.07
N SER A 386 -1.75 -19.38 -19.32
CA SER A 386 -2.13 -18.23 -18.47
C SER A 386 -1.41 -18.28 -17.14
N ASN A 387 -0.53 -17.31 -16.91
CA ASN A 387 0.26 -17.16 -15.69
C ASN A 387 -0.03 -15.81 -14.98
N SER A 388 -1.17 -15.17 -15.25
CA SER A 388 -1.49 -13.83 -14.76
C SER A 388 -1.32 -13.67 -13.25
N ALA A 389 -1.78 -14.63 -12.45
CA ALA A 389 -1.64 -14.60 -10.99
C ALA A 389 -0.18 -14.53 -10.56
N MET A 390 0.73 -15.23 -11.26
CA MET A 390 2.16 -15.23 -10.95
C MET A 390 2.81 -13.87 -11.21
N TYR A 391 2.40 -13.17 -12.28
CA TYR A 391 2.88 -11.81 -12.56
C TYR A 391 2.53 -10.84 -11.40
N PHE A 392 1.32 -10.92 -10.86
CA PHE A 392 0.94 -10.11 -9.71
C PHE A 392 1.69 -10.51 -8.43
N ALA A 393 1.85 -11.80 -8.17
CA ALA A 393 2.54 -12.29 -6.98
C ALA A 393 4.02 -11.89 -6.97
N VAL A 394 4.73 -12.04 -8.10
CA VAL A 394 6.14 -11.61 -8.21
C VAL A 394 6.26 -10.10 -8.10
N GLN A 395 5.33 -9.32 -8.69
CA GLN A 395 5.33 -7.86 -8.50
C GLN A 395 5.08 -7.49 -7.04
N GLY A 396 4.17 -8.16 -6.34
CA GLY A 396 3.92 -7.98 -4.92
C GLY A 396 5.17 -8.19 -4.06
N LEU A 397 5.94 -9.24 -4.35
CA LEU A 397 7.21 -9.51 -3.68
C LEU A 397 8.22 -8.36 -3.90
N PHE A 398 8.42 -7.92 -5.15
CA PHE A 398 9.35 -6.81 -5.46
C PHE A 398 8.89 -5.49 -4.83
N ALA A 399 7.58 -5.22 -4.85
CA ALA A 399 7.00 -4.07 -4.17
C ALA A 399 7.20 -4.15 -2.65
N GLY A 400 7.03 -5.32 -2.04
CA GLY A 400 7.29 -5.57 -0.63
C GLY A 400 8.74 -5.27 -0.24
N VAL A 401 9.70 -5.82 -1.00
CA VAL A 401 11.13 -5.53 -0.80
C VAL A 401 11.42 -4.03 -0.93
N ALA A 402 10.97 -3.39 -1.99
CA ALA A 402 11.18 -1.96 -2.23
C ALA A 402 10.55 -1.09 -1.12
N SER A 403 9.35 -1.45 -0.67
CA SER A 403 8.64 -0.82 0.45
C SER A 403 9.39 -0.98 1.77
N GLY A 404 9.91 -2.19 2.05
CA GLY A 404 10.71 -2.46 3.25
C GLY A 404 12.03 -1.69 3.26
N ILE A 405 12.71 -1.60 2.11
CA ILE A 405 13.95 -0.81 2.00
C ILE A 405 13.63 0.69 2.15
N GLY A 406 12.59 1.21 1.51
CA GLY A 406 12.22 2.63 1.56
C GLY A 406 11.65 3.03 2.93
N GLY A 407 10.46 2.52 3.25
CA GLY A 407 9.70 2.92 4.44
C GLY A 407 10.21 2.31 5.75
N GLY A 408 10.93 1.19 5.68
CA GLY A 408 11.54 0.57 6.85
C GLY A 408 13.01 0.98 7.02
N MET A 409 13.89 0.38 6.22
CA MET A 409 15.35 0.52 6.37
C MET A 409 15.83 1.97 6.19
N THR A 410 15.54 2.59 5.03
CA THR A 410 16.05 3.95 4.73
C THR A 410 15.50 4.97 5.70
N LEU A 411 14.20 4.88 6.04
CA LEU A 411 13.60 5.77 7.02
C LEU A 411 14.25 5.62 8.40
N THR A 412 14.47 4.39 8.87
CA THR A 412 15.15 4.13 10.15
C THR A 412 16.57 4.71 10.16
N LEU A 413 17.34 4.50 9.09
CA LEU A 413 18.68 5.06 8.96
C LEU A 413 18.68 6.60 8.98
N LEU A 414 17.74 7.24 8.27
CA LEU A 414 17.61 8.71 8.30
C LEU A 414 17.23 9.24 9.68
N LYS A 415 16.46 8.46 10.46
CA LYS A 415 16.08 8.84 11.82
C LYS A 415 17.23 8.79 12.81
N THR A 416 18.08 7.77 12.69
CA THR A 416 19.08 7.40 13.72
C THR A 416 20.51 7.80 13.39
N SER A 417 20.79 8.15 12.10
CA SER A 417 22.11 8.62 11.71
C SER A 417 22.40 10.05 12.18
N GLU A 418 23.69 10.33 12.42
CA GLU A 418 24.15 11.67 12.73
C GLU A 418 23.71 12.68 11.64
N PRO A 419 23.36 13.92 12.03
CA PRO A 419 22.93 14.95 11.09
C PRO A 419 23.99 15.23 10.03
N LEU A 420 23.63 15.07 8.74
CA LEU A 420 24.49 15.42 7.60
C LEU A 420 24.68 16.92 7.47
N ILE A 421 23.72 17.70 7.96
CA ILE A 421 23.77 19.16 8.01
C ILE A 421 23.55 19.57 9.46
N ALA A 422 24.50 20.34 10.01
CA ALA A 422 24.43 20.82 11.39
C ALA A 422 23.07 21.50 11.67
N GLY A 423 22.44 21.14 12.77
CA GLY A 423 21.15 21.68 13.18
C GLY A 423 19.92 21.20 12.39
N THR A 424 20.07 20.23 11.48
CA THR A 424 18.95 19.73 10.65
C THR A 424 18.84 18.22 10.77
N LYS A 425 17.66 17.69 11.11
CA LYS A 425 17.41 16.24 11.11
C LYS A 425 17.45 15.67 9.69
N ASN A 426 18.05 14.49 9.52
CA ASN A 426 18.19 13.84 8.21
C ASN A 426 16.86 13.45 7.58
N THR A 427 15.77 13.38 8.35
CA THR A 427 14.42 13.10 7.84
C THR A 427 13.91 14.16 6.85
N ILE A 428 14.55 15.32 6.76
CA ILE A 428 14.28 16.31 5.70
C ILE A 428 14.65 15.78 4.30
N PHE A 429 15.60 14.83 4.21
CA PHE A 429 16.03 14.25 2.94
C PHE A 429 15.06 13.20 2.38
N ILE A 430 14.02 12.82 3.12
CA ILE A 430 13.00 11.84 2.68
C ILE A 430 12.47 12.19 1.28
N THR A 431 12.08 13.45 1.08
CA THR A 431 11.51 13.90 -0.19
C THR A 431 12.56 14.02 -1.30
N LEU A 432 13.79 14.38 -0.97
CA LEU A 432 14.90 14.42 -1.94
C LEU A 432 15.23 13.00 -2.45
N ILE A 433 15.32 12.02 -1.55
CA ILE A 433 15.59 10.62 -1.92
C ILE A 433 14.42 10.05 -2.74
N ALA A 434 13.19 10.39 -2.37
CA ALA A 434 12.00 10.00 -3.15
C ALA A 434 12.04 10.62 -4.56
N ALA A 435 12.44 11.87 -4.71
CA ALA A 435 12.60 12.52 -6.01
C ALA A 435 13.68 11.83 -6.88
N VAL A 436 14.82 11.47 -6.29
CA VAL A 436 15.87 10.70 -6.99
C VAL A 436 15.36 9.35 -7.44
N ALA A 437 14.61 8.63 -6.59
CA ALA A 437 14.01 7.34 -6.95
C ALA A 437 13.04 7.46 -8.14
N MET A 438 12.24 8.54 -8.19
CA MET A 438 11.37 8.81 -9.35
C MET A 438 12.17 9.08 -10.61
N LEU A 439 13.28 9.83 -10.52
CA LEU A 439 14.17 10.08 -11.65
C LEU A 439 14.79 8.78 -12.18
N VAL A 440 15.27 7.92 -11.29
CA VAL A 440 15.80 6.60 -11.68
C VAL A 440 14.72 5.75 -12.36
N SER A 441 13.51 5.69 -11.79
CA SER A 441 12.38 5.00 -12.39
C SER A 441 12.05 5.56 -13.78
N LEU A 442 12.08 6.89 -13.97
CA LEU A 442 11.83 7.57 -15.24
C LEU A 442 12.89 7.21 -16.30
N ILE A 443 14.17 7.19 -15.93
CA ILE A 443 15.25 6.80 -16.82
C ILE A 443 15.10 5.34 -17.27
N LEU A 444 14.83 4.45 -16.32
CA LEU A 444 14.69 3.02 -16.59
C LEU A 444 13.46 2.69 -17.43
N MET A 445 12.35 3.46 -17.27
CA MET A 445 11.14 3.20 -18.06
C MET A 445 11.32 3.42 -19.57
N VAL A 446 12.31 4.20 -20.01
CA VAL A 446 12.59 4.41 -21.45
C VAL A 446 12.94 3.09 -22.15
N PHE A 447 13.47 2.13 -21.41
CA PHE A 447 13.84 0.79 -21.92
C PHE A 447 12.65 -0.19 -21.95
N LEU A 448 11.46 0.20 -21.44
CA LEU A 448 10.29 -0.67 -21.49
C LEU A 448 9.84 -0.96 -22.93
N PRO A 449 9.25 -2.14 -23.20
CA PRO A 449 8.82 -2.52 -24.53
C PRO A 449 7.72 -1.58 -25.07
N LYS A 450 7.73 -1.36 -26.37
CA LYS A 450 6.75 -0.49 -27.06
C LYS A 450 5.31 -0.95 -26.85
N THR A 451 5.08 -2.25 -26.66
CA THR A 451 3.74 -2.82 -26.34
C THR A 451 3.19 -2.27 -25.02
N VAL A 452 4.03 -2.15 -24.00
CA VAL A 452 3.68 -1.55 -22.70
C VAL A 452 3.55 -0.03 -22.84
N LEU A 453 4.51 0.63 -23.49
CA LEU A 453 4.51 2.10 -23.61
C LEU A 453 3.30 2.63 -24.39
N LYS A 454 2.83 1.90 -25.40
CA LYS A 454 1.65 2.27 -26.22
C LYS A 454 0.31 1.74 -25.66
N MET A 455 0.31 1.01 -24.57
CA MET A 455 -0.88 0.42 -23.97
C MET A 455 -1.96 1.48 -23.73
N GLY A 456 -3.22 1.14 -24.07
CA GLY A 456 -4.38 2.00 -23.85
C GLY A 456 -4.52 3.18 -24.80
N ARG A 457 -3.59 3.39 -25.76
CA ARG A 457 -3.71 4.41 -26.81
C ARG A 457 -4.84 4.04 -27.75
N GLN A 458 -5.80 4.94 -27.92
CA GLN A 458 -6.80 4.82 -28.98
C GLN A 458 -6.15 5.21 -30.31
N GLU A 459 -6.11 4.29 -31.28
CA GLU A 459 -5.71 4.62 -32.63
C GLU A 459 -6.72 5.63 -33.18
N SER A 460 -6.28 6.86 -33.42
CA SER A 460 -7.06 7.82 -34.19
C SER A 460 -7.22 7.25 -35.58
N GLY A 461 -8.45 7.19 -36.09
CA GLY A 461 -8.78 6.57 -37.36
C GLY A 461 -8.11 7.17 -38.63
N SER A 462 -7.03 7.95 -38.49
CA SER A 462 -6.19 8.48 -39.54
C SER A 462 -5.02 7.60 -39.96
N ASP A 463 -4.69 6.55 -39.20
CA ASP A 463 -3.59 5.62 -39.51
C ASP A 463 -4.05 4.39 -40.33
N LYS A 464 -5.30 4.40 -40.82
CA LYS A 464 -5.82 3.47 -41.85
C LYS A 464 -5.84 4.13 -43.22
N LYS A 465 -4.71 4.55 -43.72
CA LYS A 465 -4.51 4.81 -45.14
C LYS A 465 -3.15 4.29 -45.58
#